data_4f92c2677b4cd81fbd15c407acdd5bd4
#
_entry.id   4f92c2677b4cd81fbd15c407acdd5bd4
#
_cell.length_a   1.000
_cell.length_b   1.000
_cell.length_c   1.000
_cell.angle_alpha   90.00
_cell.angle_beta   90.00
_cell.angle_gamma   90.00
#
_symmetry.space_group_name_H-M   'P 1'
#
loop_
_entity.id
_entity.type
_entity.pdbx_description
1 polymer ?
#
loop_
_entity_poly.entity_id
_entity_poly.type
_entity_poly.pdbx_seq_one_letter_code
_entity_poly.pdbx_strand_id
1 'polypeptide(L)'
;MRNLLRSRRGSAAFVTAIALVPLIGVVALGAEAGSWYVTRKHAQNAADSGAYSGALRLACTIAGASCDAQSVDYRGKEFAAQNGFCNSSPKDSTPYPDSQCPPSLPTRVSRAVQIDIGTYSGGTFTTPPTGTGNAVRARVSQQQPAYLSAVLGFLTINIPAQAIALVQLPSKVCALALGPNPTAGSGALKISGSSSNNGTGCPVMSDDTVQFASTPSFTGSGWAVFGANGCSPTSTCTDPGVTHNYFMPPAMDPLQGLKTASFNTRTSPSTKPCGGNVTNGQTCSLNPNSASGVYGDLKVNSGGTVNFAPGTYFFYNATITFGGTVSGTGVTLVLLGTSSLTINGGSVNLSAPTTNTFSSALNGVLIDDQSAAGVSIGGNGVIKLAGAMYFPKADVSYGGATQPANTTCSSVIAKTLNLSGGAYLSTDGCAPSTVAFTQVVSLVQ
;
A
#
# COMPACT_ATOMS: atom_id res chain seq x y z
N MET A 1 60.00 -57.44 -11.04
CA MET A 1 59.17 -56.56 -10.20
C MET A 1 59.85 -55.96 -8.96
N ARG A 2 60.91 -56.58 -8.40
CA ARG A 2 61.54 -56.12 -7.17
C ARG A 2 62.42 -54.86 -7.29
N ASN A 3 62.83 -54.45 -8.50
CA ASN A 3 63.70 -53.27 -8.72
C ASN A 3 62.91 -51.95 -8.96
N LEU A 4 61.62 -52.00 -9.27
CA LEU A 4 60.76 -50.82 -9.42
C LEU A 4 60.42 -50.13 -8.08
N LEU A 5 60.45 -50.94 -6.97
CA LEU A 5 60.17 -50.44 -5.62
C LEU A 5 61.36 -49.77 -4.93
N ARG A 6 62.60 -49.96 -5.47
CA ARG A 6 63.81 -49.37 -4.94
C ARG A 6 64.30 -48.10 -5.62
N SER A 7 63.71 -47.76 -6.76
CA SER A 7 64.00 -46.51 -7.46
C SER A 7 63.18 -45.38 -6.85
N ARG A 8 63.80 -44.33 -6.32
CA ARG A 8 63.16 -43.15 -5.74
C ARG A 8 62.17 -42.49 -6.79
N ARG A 9 62.48 -42.64 -8.07
CA ARG A 9 61.59 -42.14 -9.17
C ARG A 9 60.32 -42.99 -9.33
N GLY A 10 60.38 -44.27 -9.17
CA GLY A 10 59.26 -45.19 -9.17
C GLY A 10 58.35 -45.05 -7.95
N SER A 11 58.92 -44.79 -6.78
CA SER A 11 58.18 -44.52 -5.54
C SER A 11 57.38 -43.24 -5.60
N ALA A 12 57.94 -42.18 -6.18
CA ALA A 12 57.17 -40.92 -6.35
C ALA A 12 55.98 -41.10 -7.28
N ALA A 13 56.11 -41.76 -8.43
CA ALA A 13 55.02 -42.01 -9.34
C ALA A 13 53.90 -42.89 -8.71
N PHE A 14 54.26 -43.87 -7.89
CA PHE A 14 53.30 -44.71 -7.19
C PHE A 14 52.53 -43.94 -6.10
N VAL A 15 53.24 -43.11 -5.29
CA VAL A 15 52.59 -42.26 -4.28
C VAL A 15 51.69 -41.22 -4.92
N THR A 16 52.12 -40.61 -6.06
CA THR A 16 51.27 -39.67 -6.79
C THR A 16 50.00 -40.33 -7.33
N ALA A 17 50.09 -41.56 -7.88
CA ALA A 17 48.95 -42.30 -8.38
C ALA A 17 47.94 -42.65 -7.28
N ILE A 18 48.42 -43.04 -6.08
CA ILE A 18 47.57 -43.33 -4.94
C ILE A 18 46.95 -42.04 -4.38
N ALA A 19 47.67 -40.92 -4.34
CA ALA A 19 47.17 -39.65 -3.83
C ALA A 19 46.16 -38.98 -4.81
N LEU A 20 46.26 -39.27 -6.10
CA LEU A 20 45.42 -38.69 -7.12
C LEU A 20 43.93 -39.13 -7.00
N VAL A 21 43.70 -40.38 -6.59
CA VAL A 21 42.35 -40.91 -6.43
C VAL A 21 41.53 -40.18 -5.33
N PRO A 22 42.03 -40.03 -4.10
CA PRO A 22 41.32 -39.27 -3.08
C PRO A 22 41.20 -37.77 -3.43
N LEU A 23 42.22 -37.22 -4.08
CA LEU A 23 42.18 -35.79 -4.50
C LEU A 23 41.09 -35.55 -5.54
N ILE A 24 40.97 -36.41 -6.56
CA ILE A 24 39.87 -36.33 -7.52
C ILE A 24 38.51 -36.54 -6.82
N GLY A 25 38.44 -37.47 -5.85
CA GLY A 25 37.24 -37.71 -5.05
C GLY A 25 36.77 -36.45 -4.30
N VAL A 26 37.70 -35.76 -3.63
CA VAL A 26 37.41 -34.53 -2.89
C VAL A 26 36.96 -33.40 -3.81
N VAL A 27 37.65 -33.20 -4.94
CA VAL A 27 37.25 -32.15 -5.92
C VAL A 27 35.89 -32.44 -6.51
N ALA A 28 35.61 -33.66 -6.87
CA ALA A 28 34.34 -34.05 -7.45
C ALA A 28 33.17 -33.95 -6.43
N LEU A 29 33.40 -34.32 -5.16
CA LEU A 29 32.44 -34.13 -4.07
C LEU A 29 32.16 -32.64 -3.83
N GLY A 30 33.17 -31.80 -3.86
CA GLY A 30 33.05 -30.36 -3.74
C GLY A 30 32.25 -29.75 -4.88
N ALA A 31 32.44 -30.21 -6.13
CA ALA A 31 31.68 -29.76 -7.28
C ALA A 31 30.21 -30.20 -7.20
N GLU A 32 29.92 -31.41 -6.77
CA GLU A 32 28.57 -31.93 -6.60
C GLU A 32 27.83 -31.18 -5.49
N ALA A 33 28.42 -30.98 -4.33
CA ALA A 33 27.85 -30.23 -3.21
C ALA A 33 27.64 -28.74 -3.59
N GLY A 34 28.59 -28.17 -4.33
CA GLY A 34 28.46 -26.81 -4.89
C GLY A 34 27.27 -26.68 -5.82
N SER A 35 27.04 -27.65 -6.70
CA SER A 35 25.85 -27.72 -7.58
C SER A 35 24.53 -27.77 -6.78
N TRP A 36 24.48 -28.57 -5.72
CA TRP A 36 23.28 -28.63 -4.86
C TRP A 36 23.02 -27.31 -4.13
N TYR A 37 24.06 -26.66 -3.66
CA TYR A 37 23.95 -25.35 -3.01
C TYR A 37 23.38 -24.28 -3.97
N VAL A 38 23.89 -24.21 -5.19
CA VAL A 38 23.41 -23.28 -6.21
C VAL A 38 21.94 -23.58 -6.55
N THR A 39 21.61 -24.84 -6.78
CA THR A 39 20.23 -25.27 -7.04
C THR A 39 19.28 -24.88 -5.90
N ARG A 40 19.74 -25.08 -4.63
CA ARG A 40 18.93 -24.71 -3.47
C ARG A 40 18.69 -23.19 -3.39
N LYS A 41 19.70 -22.38 -3.74
CA LYS A 41 19.54 -20.92 -3.77
C LYS A 41 18.54 -20.48 -4.84
N HIS A 42 18.58 -21.08 -6.03
CA HIS A 42 17.60 -20.80 -7.07
C HIS A 42 16.19 -21.26 -6.66
N ALA A 43 16.07 -22.44 -6.07
CA ALA A 43 14.78 -22.94 -5.56
C ALA A 43 14.22 -22.04 -4.45
N GLN A 44 15.09 -21.51 -3.56
CA GLN A 44 14.67 -20.58 -2.51
C GLN A 44 14.16 -19.25 -3.13
N ASN A 45 14.89 -18.67 -4.09
CA ASN A 45 14.45 -17.46 -4.77
C ASN A 45 13.08 -17.67 -5.44
N ALA A 46 12.86 -18.82 -6.06
CA ALA A 46 11.59 -19.17 -6.68
C ALA A 46 10.46 -19.35 -5.63
N ALA A 47 10.78 -19.95 -4.47
CA ALA A 47 9.83 -20.08 -3.37
C ALA A 47 9.45 -18.73 -2.77
N ASP A 48 10.44 -17.86 -2.52
CA ASP A 48 10.24 -16.51 -1.98
C ASP A 48 9.36 -15.68 -2.92
N SER A 49 9.70 -15.65 -4.20
CA SER A 49 8.92 -14.93 -5.24
C SER A 49 7.51 -15.47 -5.38
N GLY A 50 7.36 -16.80 -5.39
CA GLY A 50 6.06 -17.47 -5.50
C GLY A 50 5.17 -17.22 -4.27
N ALA A 51 5.72 -17.32 -3.05
CA ALA A 51 4.98 -17.06 -1.83
C ALA A 51 4.53 -15.59 -1.76
N TYR A 52 5.45 -14.67 -2.03
CA TYR A 52 5.17 -13.23 -1.98
C TYR A 52 4.12 -12.81 -3.01
N SER A 53 4.24 -13.23 -4.26
CA SER A 53 3.27 -12.91 -5.32
C SER A 53 1.89 -13.52 -5.04
N GLY A 54 1.85 -14.79 -4.59
CA GLY A 54 0.60 -15.40 -4.15
C GLY A 54 -0.05 -14.65 -2.99
N ALA A 55 0.74 -14.18 -2.02
CA ALA A 55 0.25 -13.42 -0.88
C ALA A 55 -0.24 -12.00 -1.27
N LEU A 56 0.38 -11.34 -2.25
CA LEU A 56 -0.15 -10.10 -2.81
C LEU A 56 -1.54 -10.31 -3.41
N ARG A 57 -1.73 -11.42 -4.13
CA ARG A 57 -3.04 -11.76 -4.70
C ARG A 57 -4.07 -12.11 -3.61
N LEU A 58 -3.65 -12.80 -2.55
CA LEU A 58 -4.48 -13.10 -1.39
C LEU A 58 -4.88 -11.81 -0.66
N ALA A 59 -3.94 -10.90 -0.45
CA ALA A 59 -4.17 -9.59 0.17
C ALA A 59 -5.24 -8.80 -0.57
N CYS A 60 -5.16 -8.74 -1.89
CA CYS A 60 -6.20 -8.11 -2.72
C CYS A 60 -7.59 -8.74 -2.48
N THR A 61 -7.66 -10.07 -2.39
CA THR A 61 -8.93 -10.79 -2.12
C THR A 61 -9.48 -10.47 -0.73
N ILE A 62 -8.62 -10.47 0.30
CA ILE A 62 -9.01 -10.15 1.68
C ILE A 62 -9.52 -8.70 1.78
N ALA A 63 -8.89 -7.78 1.04
CA ALA A 63 -9.33 -6.39 0.97
C ALA A 63 -10.69 -6.20 0.27
N GLY A 64 -11.20 -7.20 -0.45
CA GLY A 64 -12.40 -7.06 -1.28
C GLY A 64 -12.19 -6.11 -2.48
N ALA A 65 -10.92 -5.89 -2.87
CA ALA A 65 -10.56 -5.02 -3.98
C ALA A 65 -10.92 -5.64 -5.33
N SER A 66 -10.97 -4.83 -6.38
CA SER A 66 -11.04 -5.31 -7.75
C SER A 66 -9.69 -5.90 -8.14
N CYS A 67 -9.55 -7.19 -7.94
CA CYS A 67 -8.33 -7.93 -8.27
C CYS A 67 -8.33 -8.39 -9.73
N ASP A 68 -7.16 -8.71 -10.27
CA ASP A 68 -7.08 -9.40 -11.54
C ASP A 68 -7.77 -10.78 -11.50
N ALA A 69 -8.06 -11.35 -12.67
CA ALA A 69 -8.81 -12.61 -12.79
C ALA A 69 -8.01 -13.84 -12.32
N GLN A 70 -6.71 -13.70 -12.05
CA GLN A 70 -5.85 -14.84 -11.73
C GLN A 70 -5.99 -15.28 -10.27
N SER A 71 -5.83 -16.58 -10.03
CA SER A 71 -5.86 -17.13 -8.67
C SER A 71 -4.55 -16.92 -7.92
N VAL A 72 -4.58 -17.11 -6.60
CA VAL A 72 -3.37 -17.14 -5.76
C VAL A 72 -2.38 -18.20 -6.24
N ASP A 73 -2.87 -19.40 -6.57
CA ASP A 73 -2.06 -20.50 -7.11
C ASP A 73 -1.39 -20.11 -8.43
N TYR A 74 -2.15 -19.50 -9.35
CA TYR A 74 -1.61 -19.04 -10.62
C TYR A 74 -0.50 -18.02 -10.43
N ARG A 75 -0.75 -16.96 -9.63
CA ARG A 75 0.25 -15.91 -9.41
C ARG A 75 1.51 -16.42 -8.72
N GLY A 76 1.36 -17.31 -7.74
CA GLY A 76 2.52 -17.94 -7.11
C GLY A 76 3.35 -18.78 -8.08
N LYS A 77 2.72 -19.59 -8.93
CA LYS A 77 3.41 -20.40 -9.94
C LYS A 77 4.03 -19.55 -11.05
N GLU A 78 3.37 -18.48 -11.49
CA GLU A 78 3.90 -17.54 -12.47
C GLU A 78 5.25 -16.94 -12.03
N PHE A 79 5.34 -16.45 -10.80
CA PHE A 79 6.59 -15.87 -10.30
C PHE A 79 7.66 -16.92 -9.96
N ALA A 80 7.27 -18.12 -9.60
CA ALA A 80 8.20 -19.24 -9.52
C ALA A 80 8.76 -19.61 -10.91
N ALA A 81 7.91 -19.55 -11.95
CA ALA A 81 8.30 -19.81 -13.34
C ALA A 81 9.26 -18.74 -13.89
N GLN A 82 9.09 -17.48 -13.52
CA GLN A 82 10.03 -16.39 -13.85
C GLN A 82 11.41 -16.62 -13.20
N ASN A 83 11.49 -17.40 -12.14
CA ASN A 83 12.73 -17.88 -11.53
C ASN A 83 13.14 -19.28 -12.02
N GLY A 84 12.56 -19.76 -13.12
CA GLY A 84 12.92 -20.99 -13.78
C GLY A 84 12.30 -22.27 -13.20
N PHE A 85 11.36 -22.17 -12.26
CA PHE A 85 10.71 -23.34 -11.65
C PHE A 85 9.25 -23.47 -12.09
N CYS A 86 9.00 -24.51 -12.92
CA CYS A 86 7.67 -24.94 -13.36
C CYS A 86 7.46 -26.42 -13.01
N ASN A 87 6.21 -26.84 -12.86
CA ASN A 87 5.92 -28.26 -12.70
C ASN A 87 6.28 -29.07 -13.93
N SER A 88 7.04 -30.13 -13.73
CA SER A 88 7.38 -31.08 -14.77
C SER A 88 6.46 -32.28 -14.78
N SER A 89 5.76 -32.56 -13.66
CA SER A 89 4.77 -33.65 -13.57
C SER A 89 3.76 -33.37 -12.43
N PRO A 90 2.47 -33.15 -12.70
CA PRO A 90 1.94 -32.90 -14.05
C PRO A 90 2.51 -31.59 -14.60
N LYS A 91 2.79 -31.58 -15.90
CA LYS A 91 3.29 -30.35 -16.56
C LYS A 91 2.23 -29.26 -16.48
N ASP A 92 2.67 -28.03 -16.16
CA ASP A 92 1.78 -26.88 -16.18
C ASP A 92 1.14 -26.74 -17.58
N SER A 93 -0.19 -26.63 -17.63
CA SER A 93 -0.97 -26.69 -18.87
C SER A 93 -0.85 -25.42 -19.72
N THR A 94 -0.49 -24.30 -19.09
CA THR A 94 -0.33 -23.00 -19.74
C THR A 94 1.04 -22.43 -19.46
N PRO A 95 1.75 -21.88 -20.46
CA PRO A 95 2.98 -21.17 -20.22
C PRO A 95 2.68 -19.85 -19.44
N TYR A 96 3.44 -19.61 -18.39
CA TYR A 96 3.33 -18.37 -17.66
C TYR A 96 4.04 -17.23 -18.41
N PRO A 97 3.55 -15.98 -18.31
CA PRO A 97 4.25 -14.83 -18.85
C PRO A 97 5.68 -14.73 -18.31
N ASP A 98 6.61 -14.32 -19.15
CA ASP A 98 8.04 -14.12 -18.82
C ASP A 98 8.73 -15.33 -18.15
N SER A 99 8.17 -16.53 -18.35
CA SER A 99 8.71 -17.76 -17.78
C SER A 99 10.14 -18.03 -18.24
N GLN A 100 11.03 -18.32 -17.30
CA GLN A 100 12.41 -18.78 -17.54
C GLN A 100 12.51 -20.33 -17.48
N CYS A 101 11.37 -21.02 -17.54
CA CYS A 101 11.37 -22.47 -17.52
C CYS A 101 11.86 -23.02 -18.88
N PRO A 102 12.82 -23.95 -18.88
CA PRO A 102 13.28 -24.58 -20.11
C PRO A 102 12.16 -25.43 -20.73
N PRO A 103 12.11 -25.52 -22.07
CA PRO A 103 11.09 -26.32 -22.78
C PRO A 103 11.16 -27.82 -22.44
N SER A 104 12.35 -28.31 -22.07
CA SER A 104 12.58 -29.66 -21.56
C SER A 104 13.68 -29.64 -20.49
N LEU A 105 13.53 -30.51 -19.51
CA LEU A 105 14.56 -30.71 -18.47
C LEU A 105 15.50 -31.85 -18.89
N PRO A 106 16.76 -31.81 -18.43
CA PRO A 106 17.69 -32.94 -18.60
C PRO A 106 17.13 -34.25 -18.05
N THR A 107 17.60 -35.36 -18.56
CA THR A 107 17.19 -36.70 -18.08
C THR A 107 17.39 -36.81 -16.56
N ARG A 108 16.40 -37.34 -15.84
CA ARG A 108 16.37 -37.47 -14.37
C ARG A 108 16.34 -36.17 -13.58
N VAL A 109 16.10 -35.04 -14.25
CA VAL A 109 15.80 -33.77 -13.56
C VAL A 109 14.29 -33.54 -13.62
N SER A 110 13.68 -33.27 -12.47
CA SER A 110 12.28 -32.86 -12.38
C SER A 110 12.14 -31.70 -11.41
N ARG A 111 11.12 -30.87 -11.63
CA ARG A 111 10.78 -29.73 -10.77
C ARG A 111 9.33 -29.82 -10.34
N ALA A 112 9.06 -29.35 -9.13
CA ALA A 112 7.71 -29.24 -8.60
C ALA A 112 7.54 -27.91 -7.89
N VAL A 113 6.38 -27.29 -8.10
CA VAL A 113 5.97 -26.04 -7.45
C VAL A 113 4.57 -26.26 -6.90
N GLN A 114 4.39 -26.00 -5.62
CA GLN A 114 3.10 -26.08 -4.94
C GLN A 114 2.86 -24.81 -4.17
N ILE A 115 1.67 -24.22 -4.35
CA ILE A 115 1.24 -23.00 -3.67
C ILE A 115 0.06 -23.37 -2.78
N ASP A 116 0.17 -23.12 -1.49
CA ASP A 116 -0.88 -23.41 -0.52
C ASP A 116 -1.33 -22.11 0.14
N ILE A 117 -2.65 -21.89 0.24
CA ILE A 117 -3.23 -20.86 1.10
C ILE A 117 -3.41 -21.47 2.48
N GLY A 118 -3.08 -20.72 3.53
CA GLY A 118 -3.22 -21.19 4.90
C GLY A 118 -3.20 -20.09 5.94
N THR A 119 -3.19 -20.52 7.19
CA THR A 119 -3.07 -19.64 8.34
C THR A 119 -1.68 -19.77 8.95
N TYR A 120 -1.00 -18.65 9.12
CA TYR A 120 0.29 -18.59 9.84
C TYR A 120 0.10 -17.91 11.18
N SER A 121 0.44 -18.63 12.25
CA SER A 121 0.36 -18.13 13.63
C SER A 121 1.40 -18.83 14.49
N GLY A 122 2.08 -18.08 15.36
CA GLY A 122 3.05 -18.63 16.30
C GLY A 122 4.20 -19.42 15.64
N GLY A 123 4.64 -19.03 14.43
CA GLY A 123 5.70 -19.74 13.69
C GLY A 123 5.23 -20.98 12.93
N THR A 124 3.93 -21.29 12.92
CA THR A 124 3.40 -22.49 12.30
C THR A 124 2.42 -22.15 11.18
N PHE A 125 2.58 -22.81 10.02
CA PHE A 125 1.66 -22.73 8.90
C PHE A 125 0.71 -23.93 8.90
N THR A 126 -0.59 -23.67 8.87
CA THR A 126 -1.65 -24.68 8.78
C THR A 126 -2.47 -24.44 7.51
N THR A 127 -2.81 -25.51 6.80
CA THR A 127 -3.65 -25.46 5.59
C THR A 127 -5.08 -25.84 5.97
N PRO A 128 -6.04 -24.89 6.04
CA PRO A 128 -7.43 -25.23 6.31
C PRO A 128 -8.08 -25.90 5.10
N PRO A 129 -9.10 -26.74 5.32
CA PRO A 129 -9.79 -27.47 4.24
C PRO A 129 -10.44 -26.55 3.19
N THR A 130 -10.76 -25.32 3.55
CA THR A 130 -11.54 -24.36 2.74
C THR A 130 -10.68 -23.45 1.86
N GLY A 131 -9.34 -23.58 1.88
CA GLY A 131 -8.45 -22.69 1.11
C GLY A 131 -8.48 -21.23 1.56
N THR A 132 -8.90 -20.96 2.80
CA THR A 132 -8.92 -19.63 3.42
C THR A 132 -7.71 -19.45 4.32
N GLY A 133 -7.32 -18.23 4.61
CA GLY A 133 -6.20 -17.95 5.51
C GLY A 133 -5.62 -16.56 5.33
N ASN A 134 -4.55 -16.30 6.08
CA ASN A 134 -3.81 -15.04 6.06
C ASN A 134 -2.39 -15.19 5.51
N ALA A 135 -2.04 -16.35 4.97
CA ALA A 135 -0.68 -16.60 4.48
C ALA A 135 -0.68 -17.49 3.23
N VAL A 136 0.38 -17.37 2.45
CA VAL A 136 0.65 -18.25 1.31
C VAL A 136 2.00 -18.91 1.51
N ARG A 137 2.04 -20.23 1.36
CA ARG A 137 3.26 -21.03 1.36
C ARG A 137 3.56 -21.50 -0.06
N ALA A 138 4.77 -21.23 -0.55
CA ALA A 138 5.31 -21.83 -1.74
C ALA A 138 6.31 -22.93 -1.36
N ARG A 139 6.11 -24.13 -1.89
CA ARG A 139 7.04 -25.24 -1.81
C ARG A 139 7.57 -25.51 -3.21
N VAL A 140 8.88 -25.43 -3.34
CA VAL A 140 9.60 -25.62 -4.60
C VAL A 140 10.61 -26.73 -4.41
N SER A 141 10.74 -27.62 -5.36
CA SER A 141 11.76 -28.66 -5.31
C SER A 141 12.33 -28.99 -6.69
N GLN A 142 13.59 -29.38 -6.71
CA GLN A 142 14.23 -29.95 -7.88
C GLN A 142 14.83 -31.29 -7.50
N GLN A 143 14.44 -32.35 -8.23
CA GLN A 143 15.15 -33.62 -8.22
C GLN A 143 16.21 -33.58 -9.32
N GLN A 144 17.43 -34.03 -9.02
CA GLN A 144 18.50 -34.11 -10.00
C GLN A 144 19.34 -35.38 -9.77
N PRO A 145 20.06 -35.86 -10.81
CA PRO A 145 20.92 -37.01 -10.67
C PRO A 145 22.08 -36.70 -9.70
N ALA A 146 22.44 -37.72 -8.92
CA ALA A 146 23.64 -37.71 -8.11
C ALA A 146 24.73 -38.50 -8.85
N TYR A 147 25.90 -37.93 -8.99
CA TYR A 147 27.00 -38.55 -9.73
C TYR A 147 27.95 -39.32 -8.80
N LEU A 148 28.51 -38.67 -7.82
CA LEU A 148 29.37 -39.32 -6.83
C LEU A 148 28.58 -40.04 -5.74
N SER A 149 27.49 -39.45 -5.28
CA SER A 149 26.59 -40.07 -4.30
C SER A 149 25.95 -41.33 -4.87
N ALA A 150 25.92 -41.53 -6.19
CA ALA A 150 25.48 -42.75 -6.84
C ALA A 150 26.35 -43.94 -6.49
N VAL A 151 27.63 -43.76 -6.23
CA VAL A 151 28.55 -44.80 -5.75
C VAL A 151 28.11 -45.33 -4.38
N LEU A 152 27.46 -44.49 -3.58
CA LEU A 152 26.90 -44.81 -2.26
C LEU A 152 25.47 -45.28 -2.32
N GLY A 153 24.89 -45.50 -3.54
CA GLY A 153 23.52 -45.97 -3.76
C GLY A 153 22.48 -44.87 -3.93
N PHE A 154 22.82 -43.58 -3.86
CA PHE A 154 21.89 -42.48 -4.08
C PHE A 154 21.89 -42.08 -5.55
N LEU A 155 20.91 -42.53 -6.33
CA LEU A 155 20.82 -42.26 -7.77
C LEU A 155 20.34 -40.84 -8.09
N THR A 156 19.50 -40.28 -7.23
CA THR A 156 18.93 -38.94 -7.36
C THR A 156 18.87 -38.25 -6.00
N ILE A 157 18.97 -36.94 -6.01
CA ILE A 157 18.83 -36.08 -4.83
C ILE A 157 17.67 -35.12 -5.04
N ASN A 158 16.81 -34.98 -4.04
CA ASN A 158 15.74 -33.98 -4.02
C ASN A 158 16.21 -32.77 -3.20
N ILE A 159 16.13 -31.58 -3.78
CA ILE A 159 16.55 -30.31 -3.18
C ILE A 159 15.29 -29.46 -2.97
N PRO A 160 14.70 -29.50 -1.77
CA PRO A 160 13.52 -28.70 -1.45
C PRO A 160 13.91 -27.29 -0.99
N ALA A 161 12.98 -26.37 -1.26
CA ALA A 161 12.95 -25.03 -0.68
C ALA A 161 11.51 -24.65 -0.37
N GLN A 162 11.28 -23.83 0.62
CA GLN A 162 9.97 -23.27 0.90
C GLN A 162 10.08 -21.85 1.40
N ALA A 163 9.00 -21.10 1.18
CA ALA A 163 8.82 -19.77 1.73
C ALA A 163 7.36 -19.60 2.17
N ILE A 164 7.17 -18.78 3.18
CA ILE A 164 5.84 -18.38 3.65
C ILE A 164 5.77 -16.86 3.63
N ALA A 165 4.76 -16.34 2.97
CA ALA A 165 4.41 -14.92 2.98
C ALA A 165 3.11 -14.72 3.74
N LEU A 166 3.16 -13.85 4.74
CA LEU A 166 2.05 -13.49 5.62
C LEU A 166 1.39 -12.21 5.14
N VAL A 167 0.09 -12.22 4.99
CA VAL A 167 -0.75 -11.02 4.86
C VAL A 167 -1.08 -10.56 6.28
N GLN A 168 -0.48 -9.47 6.72
CA GLN A 168 -0.75 -8.91 8.04
C GLN A 168 -2.16 -8.32 8.09
N LEU A 169 -2.72 -8.20 9.31
CA LEU A 169 -4.00 -7.57 9.52
C LEU A 169 -4.03 -6.16 8.90
N PRO A 170 -5.16 -5.78 8.28
CA PRO A 170 -5.27 -4.49 7.63
C PRO A 170 -5.03 -3.36 8.64
N SER A 171 -4.12 -2.45 8.29
CA SER A 171 -3.87 -1.24 9.07
C SER A 171 -4.75 -0.10 8.55
N LYS A 172 -5.40 0.60 9.48
CA LYS A 172 -6.19 1.80 9.15
C LYS A 172 -5.27 2.89 8.64
N VAL A 173 -5.66 3.54 7.55
CA VAL A 173 -4.91 4.63 6.90
C VAL A 173 -5.65 5.94 7.13
N CYS A 174 -4.98 6.94 7.68
CA CYS A 174 -5.58 8.24 7.91
C CYS A 174 -5.36 9.24 6.77
N ALA A 175 -4.38 8.99 5.92
CA ALA A 175 -4.17 9.79 4.71
C ALA A 175 -3.87 8.87 3.53
N LEU A 176 -4.70 8.93 2.48
CA LEU A 176 -4.56 8.13 1.27
C LEU A 176 -4.46 9.04 0.05
N ALA A 177 -3.36 8.90 -0.69
CA ALA A 177 -3.19 9.51 -2.01
C ALA A 177 -3.47 8.46 -3.09
N LEU A 178 -4.54 8.66 -3.86
CA LEU A 178 -5.03 7.69 -4.85
C LEU A 178 -4.17 7.65 -6.12
N GLY A 179 -3.41 8.74 -6.43
CA GLY A 179 -2.63 8.81 -7.66
C GLY A 179 -3.45 8.72 -8.95
N PRO A 180 -2.77 8.58 -10.10
CA PRO A 180 -1.37 8.90 -10.26
C PRO A 180 -1.11 10.41 -10.20
N ASN A 181 0.12 10.80 -9.80
CA ASN A 181 0.56 12.17 -9.99
C ASN A 181 0.98 12.36 -11.46
N PRO A 182 0.38 13.31 -12.20
CA PRO A 182 0.71 13.52 -13.60
C PRO A 182 2.11 14.09 -13.83
N THR A 183 2.76 14.61 -12.78
CA THR A 183 4.11 15.18 -12.87
C THR A 183 5.15 14.08 -12.69
N ALA A 184 5.88 13.76 -13.73
CA ALA A 184 6.93 12.75 -13.69
C ALA A 184 7.94 13.02 -12.57
N GLY A 185 8.25 12.01 -11.76
CA GLY A 185 9.16 12.11 -10.61
C GLY A 185 8.57 12.74 -9.35
N SER A 186 7.30 13.14 -9.37
CA SER A 186 6.58 13.63 -8.18
C SER A 186 5.69 12.53 -7.61
N GLY A 187 5.78 12.29 -6.30
CA GLY A 187 4.89 11.33 -5.64
C GLY A 187 3.46 11.85 -5.52
N ALA A 188 2.49 10.94 -5.51
CA ALA A 188 1.11 11.31 -5.22
C ALA A 188 0.94 11.70 -3.73
N LEU A 189 1.69 11.08 -2.83
CA LEU A 189 1.84 11.52 -1.45
C LEU A 189 3.20 12.22 -1.29
N LYS A 190 3.16 13.52 -0.99
CA LYS A 190 4.33 14.32 -0.67
C LYS A 190 4.32 14.69 0.80
N ILE A 191 5.44 14.48 1.48
CA ILE A 191 5.65 14.89 2.87
C ILE A 191 6.77 15.92 2.87
N SER A 192 6.48 17.16 3.28
CA SER A 192 7.37 18.29 3.09
C SER A 192 7.55 19.15 4.34
N GLY A 193 8.74 19.79 4.44
CA GLY A 193 9.07 20.74 5.49
C GLY A 193 9.42 20.10 6.84
N SER A 194 9.62 20.92 7.85
CA SER A 194 9.71 20.49 9.25
C SER A 194 8.31 20.21 9.80
N SER A 195 7.52 19.43 9.05
CA SER A 195 6.16 19.12 9.42
C SER A 195 6.13 18.19 10.60
N SER A 196 5.56 18.67 11.69
CA SER A 196 5.17 17.82 12.81
C SER A 196 3.78 17.27 12.48
N ASN A 197 3.71 16.02 12.04
CA ASN A 197 2.42 15.36 11.88
C ASN A 197 1.92 14.95 13.27
N ASN A 198 0.80 15.53 13.68
CA ASN A 198 0.19 15.30 14.98
C ASN A 198 -1.00 14.32 14.81
N GLY A 199 -1.23 13.52 15.82
CA GLY A 199 -2.36 12.58 15.86
C GLY A 199 -2.06 11.39 16.76
N THR A 200 -2.96 10.42 16.77
CA THR A 200 -2.81 9.17 17.54
C THR A 200 -1.92 8.15 16.85
N GLY A 201 -1.19 8.57 15.80
CA GLY A 201 -0.31 7.73 15.03
C GLY A 201 -1.09 6.75 14.14
N CYS A 202 -1.19 7.06 12.87
CA CYS A 202 -1.82 6.20 11.89
C CYS A 202 -1.00 6.18 10.59
N PRO A 203 -1.00 5.07 9.87
CA PRO A 203 -0.32 5.00 8.58
C PRO A 203 -0.84 6.03 7.59
N VAL A 204 0.07 6.52 6.75
CA VAL A 204 -0.24 7.29 5.55
C VAL A 204 0.17 6.47 4.32
N MET A 205 -0.64 6.48 3.26
CA MET A 205 -0.48 5.60 2.10
C MET A 205 -0.57 6.37 0.79
N SER A 206 0.28 5.99 -0.15
CA SER A 206 0.17 6.37 -1.56
C SER A 206 -0.10 5.13 -2.41
N ASP A 207 -1.16 5.14 -3.19
CA ASP A 207 -1.39 4.12 -4.23
C ASP A 207 -0.50 4.32 -5.46
N ASP A 208 0.34 5.33 -5.40
CA ASP A 208 1.41 5.63 -6.34
C ASP A 208 2.74 5.74 -5.57
N THR A 209 3.59 6.68 -5.94
CA THR A 209 4.89 6.93 -5.32
C THR A 209 4.75 7.86 -4.11
N VAL A 210 5.54 7.61 -3.06
CA VAL A 210 5.76 8.53 -1.95
C VAL A 210 6.94 9.44 -2.25
N GLN A 211 6.84 10.72 -1.89
CA GLN A 211 7.93 11.68 -1.99
C GLN A 211 8.21 12.36 -0.64
N PHE A 212 9.45 12.27 -0.19
CA PHE A 212 9.94 13.09 0.91
C PHE A 212 10.70 14.30 0.36
N ALA A 213 10.18 15.50 0.55
CA ALA A 213 10.87 16.73 0.14
C ALA A 213 11.91 17.19 1.17
N SER A 214 11.83 16.68 2.39
CA SER A 214 12.78 16.88 3.49
C SER A 214 12.57 15.79 4.53
N THR A 215 13.39 15.72 5.56
CA THR A 215 13.19 14.80 6.69
C THR A 215 11.95 15.24 7.49
N PRO A 216 10.83 14.51 7.45
CA PRO A 216 9.64 14.86 8.19
C PRO A 216 9.82 14.53 9.68
N SER A 217 9.01 15.17 10.52
CA SER A 217 8.89 14.85 11.93
C SER A 217 7.48 14.28 12.21
N PHE A 218 7.41 13.14 12.86
CA PHE A 218 6.15 12.51 13.27
C PHE A 218 6.08 12.50 14.79
N THR A 219 5.02 13.11 15.35
CA THR A 219 4.81 13.17 16.80
C THR A 219 3.87 12.05 17.23
N GLY A 220 4.28 11.27 18.23
CA GLY A 220 3.52 10.12 18.73
C GLY A 220 3.99 8.79 18.12
N SER A 221 3.37 7.69 18.55
CA SER A 221 3.65 6.34 18.07
C SER A 221 2.60 5.87 17.05
N GLY A 222 2.91 4.84 16.27
CA GLY A 222 1.96 4.22 15.33
C GLY A 222 1.97 4.82 13.93
N TRP A 223 2.82 5.79 13.66
CA TRP A 223 3.03 6.31 12.32
C TRP A 223 3.76 5.31 11.43
N ALA A 224 3.30 5.18 10.20
CA ALA A 224 3.95 4.43 9.14
C ALA A 224 3.68 5.09 7.79
N VAL A 225 4.61 4.92 6.84
CA VAL A 225 4.49 5.45 5.48
C VAL A 225 4.53 4.30 4.49
N PHE A 226 3.52 4.19 3.65
CA PHE A 226 3.38 3.14 2.67
C PHE A 226 3.25 3.69 1.26
N GLY A 227 3.82 2.96 0.29
CA GLY A 227 3.74 3.34 -1.12
C GLY A 227 3.59 2.12 -2.04
N ALA A 228 2.65 2.17 -2.98
CA ALA A 228 2.43 1.07 -3.92
C ALA A 228 3.54 1.02 -4.99
N ASN A 229 3.94 2.17 -5.53
CA ASN A 229 4.95 2.26 -6.61
C ASN A 229 6.33 2.70 -6.10
N GLY A 230 6.57 2.61 -4.79
CA GLY A 230 7.87 2.96 -4.22
C GLY A 230 7.94 4.36 -3.63
N CYS A 231 9.18 4.89 -3.57
CA CYS A 231 9.49 6.18 -2.98
C CYS A 231 10.57 6.91 -3.77
N SER A 232 10.51 8.25 -3.78
CA SER A 232 11.46 9.11 -4.49
C SER A 232 11.70 10.42 -3.70
N PRO A 233 12.90 10.99 -3.68
CA PRO A 233 14.16 10.39 -4.16
C PRO A 233 14.67 9.31 -3.20
N THR A 234 15.40 8.34 -3.74
CA THR A 234 15.88 7.17 -2.98
C THR A 234 16.68 7.54 -1.73
N SER A 235 17.42 8.66 -1.78
CA SER A 235 18.25 9.14 -0.65
C SER A 235 17.46 9.49 0.61
N THR A 236 16.19 9.90 0.48
CA THR A 236 15.31 10.24 1.60
C THR A 236 14.40 9.09 2.01
N CYS A 237 14.36 8.03 1.21
CA CYS A 237 13.48 6.88 1.41
C CYS A 237 14.08 5.80 2.28
N THR A 238 15.41 5.77 2.44
CA THR A 238 16.12 4.72 3.20
C THR A 238 16.00 4.87 4.70
N ASP A 239 15.84 6.09 5.18
CA ASP A 239 15.62 6.38 6.61
C ASP A 239 14.73 7.62 6.79
N PRO A 240 13.42 7.49 6.60
CA PRO A 240 12.48 8.59 6.79
C PRO A 240 12.17 8.87 8.28
N GLY A 241 12.85 8.22 9.23
CA GLY A 241 12.61 8.36 10.66
C GLY A 241 11.28 7.74 11.15
N VAL A 242 10.65 6.92 10.32
CA VAL A 242 9.35 6.28 10.62
C VAL A 242 9.30 4.91 9.93
N THR A 243 8.49 4.00 10.47
CA THR A 243 8.23 2.70 9.81
C THR A 243 7.74 2.93 8.39
N HIS A 244 8.33 2.25 7.43
CA HIS A 244 7.98 2.40 6.02
C HIS A 244 8.00 1.07 5.28
N ASN A 245 7.08 0.92 4.32
CA ASN A 245 7.06 -0.18 3.37
C ASN A 245 6.65 0.33 2.00
N TYR A 246 7.42 -0.05 0.99
CA TYR A 246 7.17 0.33 -0.40
C TYR A 246 6.88 -0.92 -1.24
N PHE A 247 6.30 -0.70 -2.42
CA PHE A 247 5.84 -1.76 -3.32
C PHE A 247 4.75 -2.64 -2.68
N MET A 248 3.86 -1.96 -1.97
CA MET A 248 2.72 -2.56 -1.29
C MET A 248 1.50 -2.64 -2.23
N PRO A 249 0.54 -3.55 -1.97
CA PRO A 249 -0.75 -3.47 -2.64
C PRO A 249 -1.38 -2.09 -2.42
N PRO A 250 -2.00 -1.48 -3.46
CA PRO A 250 -2.73 -0.23 -3.29
C PRO A 250 -3.85 -0.41 -2.25
N ALA A 251 -4.12 0.66 -1.50
CA ALA A 251 -5.23 0.68 -0.56
C ALA A 251 -6.57 0.83 -1.30
N MET A 252 -7.62 0.23 -0.76
CA MET A 252 -8.96 0.47 -1.31
C MET A 252 -9.46 1.87 -0.96
N ASP A 253 -10.01 2.56 -1.96
CA ASP A 253 -10.77 3.79 -1.75
C ASP A 253 -12.15 3.47 -1.16
N PRO A 254 -12.38 3.69 0.15
CA PRO A 254 -13.65 3.34 0.80
C PRO A 254 -14.81 4.22 0.33
N LEU A 255 -14.51 5.40 -0.24
CA LEU A 255 -15.45 6.39 -0.69
C LEU A 255 -15.64 6.42 -2.22
N GLN A 256 -15.10 5.44 -2.95
CA GLN A 256 -15.18 5.39 -4.42
C GLN A 256 -16.61 5.50 -4.96
N GLY A 257 -17.61 5.02 -4.22
CA GLY A 257 -19.02 5.15 -4.59
C GLY A 257 -19.52 6.60 -4.71
N LEU A 258 -18.88 7.55 -4.02
CA LEU A 258 -19.20 8.96 -4.12
C LEU A 258 -18.84 9.57 -5.48
N LYS A 259 -17.86 8.99 -6.21
CA LYS A 259 -17.48 9.46 -7.56
C LYS A 259 -18.62 9.39 -8.57
N THR A 260 -19.55 8.44 -8.37
CA THR A 260 -20.70 8.19 -9.27
C THR A 260 -22.04 8.46 -8.61
N ALA A 261 -22.06 9.15 -7.48
CA ALA A 261 -23.29 9.46 -6.77
C ALA A 261 -24.22 10.35 -7.62
N SER A 262 -25.50 10.05 -7.60
CA SER A 262 -26.51 10.76 -8.42
C SER A 262 -26.61 12.25 -8.10
N PHE A 263 -26.31 12.64 -6.88
CA PHE A 263 -26.33 14.05 -6.47
C PHE A 263 -25.16 14.88 -7.06
N ASN A 264 -24.16 14.26 -7.68
CA ASN A 264 -23.06 14.97 -8.35
C ASN A 264 -23.51 15.73 -9.61
N THR A 265 -24.71 15.50 -10.09
CA THR A 265 -25.30 16.19 -11.24
C THR A 265 -26.00 17.51 -10.87
N ARG A 266 -26.02 17.90 -9.61
CA ARG A 266 -26.68 19.14 -9.16
C ARG A 266 -25.91 20.38 -9.67
N THR A 267 -26.65 21.27 -10.35
CA THR A 267 -26.07 22.48 -10.94
C THR A 267 -26.90 23.75 -10.69
N SER A 268 -28.18 23.61 -10.34
CA SER A 268 -29.12 24.74 -10.24
C SER A 268 -30.31 24.42 -9.31
N PRO A 269 -31.05 25.43 -8.87
CA PRO A 269 -30.75 26.86 -8.92
C PRO A 269 -29.60 27.21 -8.01
N SER A 270 -28.73 28.20 -8.42
CA SER A 270 -27.61 28.66 -7.62
C SER A 270 -27.99 29.91 -6.81
N THR A 271 -27.66 29.92 -5.54
CA THR A 271 -27.83 31.06 -4.65
C THR A 271 -26.52 31.46 -4.00
N LYS A 272 -26.35 32.74 -3.67
CA LYS A 272 -25.17 33.21 -2.94
C LYS A 272 -25.40 33.07 -1.44
N PRO A 273 -24.71 32.11 -0.76
CA PRO A 273 -24.86 31.95 0.67
C PRO A 273 -24.31 33.19 1.40
N CYS A 274 -25.05 33.69 2.36
CA CYS A 274 -24.60 34.87 3.15
C CYS A 274 -24.25 36.10 2.28
N GLY A 275 -24.89 36.27 1.10
CA GLY A 275 -24.51 37.31 0.16
C GLY A 275 -23.19 37.08 -0.57
N GLY A 276 -22.54 35.92 -0.38
CA GLY A 276 -21.27 35.53 -1.01
C GLY A 276 -20.02 36.01 -0.30
N ASN A 277 -20.11 37.00 0.58
CA ASN A 277 -18.96 37.58 1.26
C ASN A 277 -19.32 38.04 2.67
N VAL A 278 -18.72 37.46 3.70
CA VAL A 278 -18.92 37.81 5.10
C VAL A 278 -17.70 38.52 5.61
N THR A 279 -17.87 39.83 5.93
CA THR A 279 -16.78 40.70 6.34
C THR A 279 -16.73 40.85 7.86
N ASN A 280 -15.72 41.57 8.34
CA ASN A 280 -15.51 41.83 9.76
C ASN A 280 -16.77 42.35 10.46
N GLY A 281 -17.11 41.78 11.60
CA GLY A 281 -18.30 42.10 12.38
C GLY A 281 -19.62 41.51 11.87
N GLN A 282 -19.62 40.87 10.70
CA GLN A 282 -20.82 40.22 10.17
C GLN A 282 -20.90 38.77 10.65
N THR A 283 -22.14 38.37 11.01
CA THR A 283 -22.46 36.99 11.34
C THR A 283 -23.58 36.47 10.43
N CYS A 284 -23.38 35.29 9.87
CA CYS A 284 -24.37 34.61 9.04
C CYS A 284 -24.60 33.19 9.52
N SER A 285 -25.87 32.79 9.62
CA SER A 285 -26.27 31.40 9.84
C SER A 285 -26.71 30.80 8.52
N LEU A 286 -26.08 29.71 8.10
CA LEU A 286 -26.35 29.07 6.84
C LEU A 286 -27.13 27.76 7.06
N ASN A 287 -28.21 27.59 6.35
CA ASN A 287 -29.04 26.39 6.36
C ASN A 287 -28.64 25.42 5.23
N PRO A 288 -28.80 24.09 5.41
CA PRO A 288 -28.54 23.15 4.34
C PRO A 288 -29.47 23.34 3.14
N ASN A 289 -28.93 23.14 1.94
CA ASN A 289 -29.68 23.21 0.69
C ASN A 289 -29.93 21.84 0.05
N SER A 290 -29.91 20.79 0.87
CA SER A 290 -30.04 19.39 0.40
C SER A 290 -31.39 19.09 -0.24
N ALA A 291 -32.45 19.86 0.06
CA ALA A 291 -33.76 19.71 -0.55
C ALA A 291 -33.75 20.13 -2.03
N SER A 292 -33.10 21.25 -2.37
CA SER A 292 -32.99 21.74 -3.75
C SER A 292 -31.90 22.81 -3.89
N GLY A 293 -31.36 22.91 -5.11
CA GLY A 293 -30.40 23.93 -5.47
C GLY A 293 -28.97 23.68 -5.03
N VAL A 294 -28.13 24.68 -5.31
CA VAL A 294 -26.72 24.72 -4.98
C VAL A 294 -26.36 26.11 -4.47
N TYR A 295 -25.25 26.18 -3.71
CA TYR A 295 -24.62 27.43 -3.34
C TYR A 295 -23.50 27.79 -4.32
N GLY A 296 -23.36 29.10 -4.59
CA GLY A 296 -22.20 29.68 -5.24
C GLY A 296 -21.13 30.10 -4.23
N ASP A 297 -20.36 31.15 -4.59
CA ASP A 297 -19.21 31.64 -3.80
C ASP A 297 -19.55 31.93 -2.33
N LEU A 298 -18.63 31.56 -1.45
CA LEU A 298 -18.68 31.89 -0.02
C LEU A 298 -17.28 32.30 0.48
N LYS A 299 -17.11 33.56 0.77
CA LYS A 299 -15.87 34.06 1.35
C LYS A 299 -16.12 34.56 2.77
N VAL A 300 -15.41 33.97 3.74
CA VAL A 300 -15.45 34.42 5.15
C VAL A 300 -14.12 35.09 5.45
N ASN A 301 -14.12 36.40 5.52
CA ASN A 301 -12.91 37.18 5.82
C ASN A 301 -12.62 37.20 7.32
N SER A 302 -11.41 37.61 7.67
CA SER A 302 -11.03 37.81 9.06
C SER A 302 -12.05 38.71 9.80
N GLY A 303 -12.48 38.26 10.99
CA GLY A 303 -13.52 38.93 11.78
C GLY A 303 -14.96 38.67 11.34
N GLY A 304 -15.20 38.00 10.19
CA GLY A 304 -16.50 37.49 9.79
C GLY A 304 -16.81 36.15 10.43
N THR A 305 -18.08 35.87 10.65
CA THR A 305 -18.54 34.61 11.28
C THR A 305 -19.60 33.92 10.42
N VAL A 306 -19.42 32.63 10.17
CA VAL A 306 -20.43 31.77 9.55
C VAL A 306 -20.71 30.55 10.43
N ASN A 307 -21.99 30.31 10.72
CA ASN A 307 -22.47 29.17 11.47
C ASN A 307 -23.28 28.26 10.56
N PHE A 308 -22.78 27.05 10.29
CA PHE A 308 -23.51 26.04 9.54
C PHE A 308 -24.49 25.29 10.44
N ALA A 309 -25.76 25.25 10.10
CA ALA A 309 -26.72 24.35 10.72
C ALA A 309 -26.41 22.88 10.32
N PRO A 310 -26.82 21.88 11.11
CA PRO A 310 -26.61 20.47 10.75
C PRO A 310 -27.25 20.14 9.39
N GLY A 311 -26.51 19.43 8.51
CA GLY A 311 -27.00 18.99 7.21
C GLY A 311 -25.98 19.00 6.08
N THR A 312 -26.47 18.76 4.86
CA THR A 312 -25.63 18.66 3.65
C THR A 312 -25.74 19.92 2.80
N TYR A 313 -24.62 20.44 2.38
CA TYR A 313 -24.47 21.69 1.64
C TYR A 313 -23.83 21.41 0.28
N PHE A 314 -24.53 21.75 -0.79
CA PHE A 314 -24.05 21.58 -2.16
C PHE A 314 -23.54 22.92 -2.71
N PHE A 315 -22.31 22.95 -3.14
CA PHE A 315 -21.68 24.07 -3.83
C PHE A 315 -21.37 23.67 -5.28
N TYR A 316 -21.66 24.55 -6.22
CA TYR A 316 -21.40 24.30 -7.64
C TYR A 316 -20.72 25.50 -8.30
N ASN A 317 -19.59 25.25 -8.96
CA ASN A 317 -18.74 26.27 -9.57
C ASN A 317 -18.43 27.42 -8.59
N ALA A 318 -18.16 27.09 -7.33
CA ALA A 318 -18.05 28.03 -6.23
C ALA A 318 -16.60 28.17 -5.75
N THR A 319 -16.18 29.38 -5.44
CA THR A 319 -14.94 29.68 -4.70
C THR A 319 -15.26 29.81 -3.22
N ILE A 320 -14.76 28.88 -2.42
CA ILE A 320 -15.00 28.85 -0.98
C ILE A 320 -13.72 29.20 -0.25
N THR A 321 -13.76 30.27 0.55
CA THR A 321 -12.58 30.71 1.33
C THR A 321 -12.98 30.95 2.78
N PHE A 322 -12.29 30.25 3.71
CA PHE A 322 -12.44 30.41 5.15
C PHE A 322 -11.19 31.07 5.75
N GLY A 323 -11.27 32.36 6.03
CA GLY A 323 -10.25 33.14 6.70
C GLY A 323 -10.75 33.79 8.00
N GLY A 324 -12.03 33.61 8.34
CA GLY A 324 -12.69 34.10 9.55
C GLY A 324 -13.10 32.99 10.50
N THR A 325 -14.18 33.19 11.26
CA THR A 325 -14.74 32.19 12.16
C THR A 325 -15.79 31.35 11.44
N VAL A 326 -15.60 30.05 11.38
CA VAL A 326 -16.53 29.09 10.76
C VAL A 326 -16.81 27.96 11.72
N SER A 327 -18.08 27.69 12.01
CA SER A 327 -18.48 26.60 12.90
C SER A 327 -19.65 25.81 12.35
N GLY A 328 -19.73 24.54 12.75
CA GLY A 328 -20.86 23.66 12.42
C GLY A 328 -20.64 22.24 12.91
N THR A 329 -21.69 21.64 13.42
CA THR A 329 -21.71 20.24 13.86
C THR A 329 -22.71 19.46 13.01
N GLY A 330 -22.32 18.25 12.56
CA GLY A 330 -23.19 17.46 11.69
C GLY A 330 -23.28 18.01 10.28
N VAL A 331 -22.18 18.56 9.76
CA VAL A 331 -22.10 19.24 8.46
C VAL A 331 -21.39 18.36 7.43
N THR A 332 -21.94 18.31 6.22
CA THR A 332 -21.25 17.77 5.04
C THR A 332 -21.24 18.82 3.93
N LEU A 333 -20.05 19.15 3.45
CA LEU A 333 -19.83 20.05 2.29
C LEU A 333 -19.61 19.20 1.04
N VAL A 334 -20.46 19.34 0.03
CA VAL A 334 -20.34 18.67 -1.27
C VAL A 334 -19.97 19.72 -2.31
N LEU A 335 -18.79 19.57 -2.92
CA LEU A 335 -18.22 20.51 -3.89
C LEU A 335 -18.28 19.91 -5.29
N LEU A 336 -18.94 20.60 -6.20
CA LEU A 336 -19.25 20.12 -7.55
C LEU A 336 -18.74 21.08 -8.63
N GLY A 337 -18.62 20.58 -9.85
CA GLY A 337 -18.18 21.38 -10.99
C GLY A 337 -16.72 21.81 -10.88
N THR A 338 -16.48 23.11 -10.91
CA THR A 338 -15.13 23.73 -10.75
C THR A 338 -14.94 24.37 -9.38
N SER A 339 -15.69 23.91 -8.37
CA SER A 339 -15.59 24.46 -7.02
C SER A 339 -14.18 24.31 -6.44
N SER A 340 -13.74 25.29 -5.66
CA SER A 340 -12.44 25.28 -4.97
C SER A 340 -12.60 25.61 -3.49
N LEU A 341 -11.77 25.00 -2.64
CA LEU A 341 -11.77 25.23 -1.19
C LEU A 341 -10.43 25.70 -0.71
N THR A 342 -10.41 26.83 -0.01
CA THR A 342 -9.24 27.36 0.67
C THR A 342 -9.58 27.67 2.13
N ILE A 343 -8.86 27.05 3.07
CA ILE A 343 -8.88 27.37 4.49
C ILE A 343 -7.49 27.91 4.82
N ASN A 344 -7.37 29.21 5.04
CA ASN A 344 -6.07 29.88 5.15
C ASN A 344 -5.85 30.62 6.49
N GLY A 345 -6.75 30.43 7.44
CA GLY A 345 -6.64 31.08 8.75
C GLY A 345 -7.94 31.09 9.52
N GLY A 346 -8.06 31.99 10.48
CA GLY A 346 -9.25 32.15 11.31
C GLY A 346 -9.44 31.02 12.32
N SER A 347 -10.69 30.80 12.73
CA SER A 347 -11.09 29.72 13.64
C SER A 347 -12.14 28.86 12.92
N VAL A 348 -11.74 27.73 12.39
CA VAL A 348 -12.62 26.80 11.69
C VAL A 348 -12.86 25.56 12.58
N ASN A 349 -14.11 25.27 12.89
CA ASN A 349 -14.49 24.11 13.69
C ASN A 349 -15.73 23.43 13.07
N LEU A 350 -15.47 22.41 12.27
CA LEU A 350 -16.50 21.67 11.55
C LEU A 350 -16.43 20.18 11.89
N SER A 351 -17.57 19.55 12.05
CA SER A 351 -17.67 18.10 12.27
C SER A 351 -18.73 17.47 11.38
N ALA A 352 -18.37 16.29 10.84
CA ALA A 352 -19.27 15.47 10.03
C ALA A 352 -20.43 14.89 10.85
N PRO A 353 -21.57 14.58 10.21
CA PRO A 353 -22.66 13.84 10.84
C PRO A 353 -22.26 12.35 10.97
N THR A 354 -22.56 11.74 12.12
CA THR A 354 -22.47 10.28 12.27
C THR A 354 -23.51 9.56 11.38
N THR A 355 -24.69 10.17 11.25
CA THR A 355 -25.74 9.73 10.32
C THR A 355 -26.16 10.93 9.48
N ASN A 356 -25.93 10.86 8.18
CA ASN A 356 -26.31 11.92 7.25
C ASN A 356 -27.77 11.75 6.83
N THR A 357 -28.57 12.80 7.03
CA THR A 357 -30.03 12.78 6.74
C THR A 357 -30.34 12.81 5.25
N PHE A 358 -29.40 13.24 4.41
CA PHE A 358 -29.56 13.31 2.97
C PHE A 358 -29.19 12.00 2.27
N SER A 359 -28.05 11.39 2.63
CA SER A 359 -27.57 10.14 2.04
C SER A 359 -26.70 9.38 3.02
N SER A 360 -26.96 8.08 3.21
CA SER A 360 -26.13 7.20 4.05
C SER A 360 -24.69 7.05 3.52
N ALA A 361 -24.45 7.28 2.22
CA ALA A 361 -23.12 7.29 1.63
C ALA A 361 -22.23 8.44 2.17
N LEU A 362 -22.84 9.47 2.76
CA LEU A 362 -22.17 10.62 3.36
C LEU A 362 -22.04 10.51 4.90
N ASN A 363 -22.32 9.36 5.50
CA ASN A 363 -22.13 9.15 6.92
C ASN A 363 -20.66 9.30 7.31
N GLY A 364 -20.35 10.18 8.24
CA GLY A 364 -18.97 10.44 8.65
C GLY A 364 -18.15 11.28 7.68
N VAL A 365 -18.71 11.74 6.57
CA VAL A 365 -18.05 12.57 5.56
C VAL A 365 -18.27 14.04 5.87
N LEU A 366 -17.16 14.77 6.09
CA LEU A 366 -17.17 16.22 6.29
C LEU A 366 -17.12 16.97 4.96
N ILE A 367 -16.25 16.55 4.06
CA ILE A 367 -16.07 17.15 2.74
C ILE A 367 -16.09 16.06 1.68
N ASP A 368 -16.92 16.24 0.65
CA ASP A 368 -16.95 15.45 -0.58
C ASP A 368 -16.72 16.38 -1.77
N ASP A 369 -15.50 16.47 -2.25
CA ASP A 369 -15.11 17.35 -3.35
C ASP A 369 -14.93 16.54 -4.64
N GLN A 370 -15.89 16.64 -5.52
CA GLN A 370 -15.89 16.01 -6.85
C GLN A 370 -15.30 16.92 -7.93
N SER A 371 -14.79 18.11 -7.57
CA SER A 371 -14.09 19.02 -8.48
C SER A 371 -12.64 18.55 -8.70
N ALA A 372 -11.99 19.11 -9.72
CA ALA A 372 -10.56 18.91 -9.96
C ALA A 372 -9.72 20.13 -9.54
N ALA A 373 -10.35 21.15 -8.94
CA ALA A 373 -9.66 22.34 -8.48
C ALA A 373 -8.77 22.03 -7.27
N GLY A 374 -7.61 22.67 -7.18
CA GLY A 374 -6.70 22.49 -6.06
C GLY A 374 -7.34 22.93 -4.74
N VAL A 375 -7.05 22.18 -3.68
CA VAL A 375 -7.56 22.42 -2.33
C VAL A 375 -6.40 22.78 -1.40
N SER A 376 -6.57 23.83 -0.60
CA SER A 376 -5.59 24.25 0.40
C SER A 376 -6.23 24.34 1.78
N ILE A 377 -5.76 23.51 2.70
CA ILE A 377 -6.20 23.49 4.11
C ILE A 377 -4.97 23.70 4.99
N GLY A 378 -4.88 24.88 5.60
CA GLY A 378 -3.73 25.24 6.43
C GLY A 378 -3.78 26.71 6.87
N GLY A 379 -2.64 27.27 7.23
CA GLY A 379 -2.50 28.66 7.68
C GLY A 379 -2.26 28.80 9.18
N ASN A 380 -2.36 30.03 9.69
CA ASN A 380 -1.99 30.36 11.08
C ASN A 380 -3.17 30.35 12.06
N GLY A 381 -4.34 29.85 11.65
CA GLY A 381 -5.54 29.79 12.49
C GLY A 381 -5.66 28.50 13.29
N VAL A 382 -6.78 28.37 14.00
CA VAL A 382 -7.18 27.12 14.66
C VAL A 382 -8.13 26.36 13.73
N ILE A 383 -7.67 25.28 13.11
CA ILE A 383 -8.44 24.52 12.14
C ILE A 383 -8.76 23.14 12.73
N LYS A 384 -10.03 22.90 13.03
CA LYS A 384 -10.57 21.64 13.59
C LYS A 384 -11.56 21.05 12.59
N LEU A 385 -11.16 19.98 11.92
CA LEU A 385 -11.97 19.28 10.93
C LEU A 385 -12.16 17.84 11.38
N ALA A 386 -13.37 17.50 11.81
CA ALA A 386 -13.70 16.16 12.29
C ALA A 386 -14.54 15.40 11.27
N GLY A 387 -13.99 14.34 10.70
CA GLY A 387 -14.62 13.49 9.71
C GLY A 387 -13.68 13.12 8.57
N ALA A 388 -14.22 12.39 7.59
CA ALA A 388 -13.51 12.06 6.38
C ALA A 388 -13.60 13.22 5.37
N MET A 389 -12.50 13.54 4.75
CA MET A 389 -12.37 14.55 3.70
C MET A 389 -11.94 13.84 2.41
N TYR A 390 -12.78 13.91 1.38
CA TYR A 390 -12.66 13.16 0.14
C TYR A 390 -12.49 14.07 -1.07
N PHE A 391 -11.34 13.95 -1.76
CA PHE A 391 -10.94 14.80 -2.89
C PHE A 391 -10.40 13.94 -4.04
N PRO A 392 -11.22 13.05 -4.64
CA PRO A 392 -10.72 12.01 -5.56
C PRO A 392 -10.11 12.54 -6.85
N LYS A 393 -10.33 13.81 -7.18
CA LYS A 393 -9.87 14.45 -8.42
C LYS A 393 -8.92 15.62 -8.18
N ALA A 394 -8.82 16.11 -6.94
CA ALA A 394 -8.10 17.32 -6.60
C ALA A 394 -6.71 17.05 -6.03
N ASP A 395 -5.82 18.01 -6.25
CA ASP A 395 -4.53 18.10 -5.59
C ASP A 395 -4.71 18.86 -4.28
N VAL A 396 -4.38 18.23 -3.14
CA VAL A 396 -4.63 18.76 -1.80
C VAL A 396 -3.34 19.11 -1.09
N SER A 397 -3.24 20.35 -0.60
CA SER A 397 -2.26 20.76 0.40
C SER A 397 -2.92 20.75 1.77
N TYR A 398 -2.43 19.91 2.69
CA TYR A 398 -3.01 19.72 4.02
C TYR A 398 -1.95 19.89 5.11
N GLY A 399 -2.21 20.81 6.04
CA GLY A 399 -1.21 21.09 7.08
C GLY A 399 -1.52 22.32 7.93
N GLY A 400 -0.49 23.10 8.23
CA GLY A 400 -0.60 24.30 9.01
C GLY A 400 -1.00 24.04 10.48
N ALA A 401 -1.95 24.78 11.01
CA ALA A 401 -2.43 24.70 12.39
C ALA A 401 -3.66 23.78 12.54
N THR A 402 -3.72 22.67 11.79
CA THR A 402 -4.80 21.68 12.00
C THR A 402 -4.66 21.05 13.39
N GLN A 403 -5.77 20.88 14.08
CA GLN A 403 -5.85 20.42 15.45
C GLN A 403 -7.00 19.42 15.63
N PRO A 404 -6.98 18.60 16.72
CA PRO A 404 -8.13 17.75 17.04
C PRO A 404 -9.37 18.61 17.31
N ALA A 405 -10.50 18.14 16.75
CA ALA A 405 -11.83 18.67 17.05
C ALA A 405 -12.45 17.94 18.26
N ASN A 406 -13.76 18.13 18.47
CA ASN A 406 -14.50 17.41 19.52
C ASN A 406 -14.53 15.89 19.32
N THR A 407 -14.42 15.45 18.05
CA THR A 407 -14.15 14.06 17.69
C THR A 407 -12.74 13.95 17.17
N THR A 408 -12.07 12.84 17.41
CA THR A 408 -10.67 12.64 17.03
C THR A 408 -10.49 12.27 15.57
N CYS A 409 -11.57 11.89 14.85
CA CYS A 409 -11.52 11.55 13.42
C CYS A 409 -11.06 12.73 12.56
N SER A 410 -9.98 12.55 11.82
CA SER A 410 -9.55 13.46 10.75
C SER A 410 -8.81 12.64 9.70
N SER A 411 -9.50 12.16 8.68
CA SER A 411 -8.93 11.37 7.59
C SER A 411 -9.04 12.11 6.26
N VAL A 412 -8.01 11.96 5.40
CA VAL A 412 -7.93 12.64 4.11
C VAL A 412 -7.69 11.62 3.02
N ILE A 413 -8.55 11.60 2.00
CA ILE A 413 -8.37 10.81 0.78
C ILE A 413 -8.36 11.79 -0.39
N ALA A 414 -7.28 11.83 -1.15
CA ALA A 414 -7.12 12.80 -2.24
C ALA A 414 -6.47 12.15 -3.47
N LYS A 415 -6.61 12.78 -4.65
CA LYS A 415 -5.86 12.35 -5.84
C LYS A 415 -4.36 12.47 -5.58
N THR A 416 -3.90 13.67 -5.21
CA THR A 416 -2.55 13.87 -4.68
C THR A 416 -2.63 14.61 -3.35
N LEU A 417 -1.70 14.33 -2.45
CA LEU A 417 -1.71 14.89 -1.11
C LEU A 417 -0.32 15.38 -0.73
N ASN A 418 -0.23 16.67 -0.38
CA ASN A 418 0.96 17.26 0.19
C ASN A 418 0.71 17.54 1.69
N LEU A 419 1.34 16.75 2.55
CA LEU A 419 1.33 16.94 3.99
C LEU A 419 2.46 17.89 4.39
N SER A 420 2.11 18.98 5.09
CA SER A 420 3.09 20.00 5.50
C SER A 420 2.73 20.65 6.84
N GLY A 421 3.71 21.15 7.56
CA GLY A 421 3.46 21.81 8.84
C GLY A 421 2.87 20.88 9.91
N GLY A 422 2.07 21.42 10.81
CA GLY A 422 1.43 20.69 11.92
C GLY A 422 0.15 19.98 11.50
N ALA A 423 0.19 19.11 10.49
CA ALA A 423 -0.98 18.35 10.02
C ALA A 423 -1.51 17.42 11.12
N TYR A 424 -2.77 17.59 11.53
CA TYR A 424 -3.44 16.65 12.42
C TYR A 424 -4.19 15.59 11.61
N LEU A 425 -3.89 14.34 11.85
CA LEU A 425 -4.51 13.19 11.20
C LEU A 425 -4.82 12.10 12.25
N SER A 426 -5.98 11.47 12.14
CA SER A 426 -6.39 10.37 13.00
C SER A 426 -7.52 9.57 12.39
N THR A 427 -7.55 8.27 12.63
CA THR A 427 -8.70 7.39 12.30
C THR A 427 -9.59 7.10 13.49
N ASP A 428 -9.25 7.60 14.69
CA ASP A 428 -10.03 7.36 15.90
C ASP A 428 -11.38 8.05 15.81
N GLY A 429 -12.45 7.30 16.04
CA GLY A 429 -13.81 7.82 15.95
C GLY A 429 -14.34 8.05 14.53
N CYS A 430 -13.56 7.73 13.49
CA CYS A 430 -14.07 7.73 12.12
C CYS A 430 -15.11 6.63 11.89
N ALA A 431 -16.10 6.93 11.05
CA ALA A 431 -17.04 5.91 10.61
C ALA A 431 -16.28 4.81 9.84
N PRO A 432 -16.51 3.52 10.13
CA PRO A 432 -15.76 2.43 9.48
C PRO A 432 -15.79 2.45 7.94
N SER A 433 -16.90 2.93 7.37
CA SER A 433 -17.08 3.07 5.92
C SER A 433 -16.25 4.18 5.29
N THR A 434 -15.59 5.03 6.08
CA THR A 434 -14.80 6.17 5.58
C THR A 434 -13.30 5.97 5.76
N VAL A 435 -12.88 4.86 6.36
CA VAL A 435 -11.47 4.59 6.67
C VAL A 435 -10.90 3.66 5.60
N ALA A 436 -9.81 4.08 4.97
CA ALA A 436 -9.04 3.23 4.10
C ALA A 436 -8.21 2.21 4.92
N PHE A 437 -7.94 1.06 4.30
CA PHE A 437 -7.11 0.02 4.89
C PHE A 437 -6.02 -0.37 3.91
N THR A 438 -4.81 -0.53 4.41
CA THR A 438 -3.72 -1.14 3.66
C THR A 438 -3.34 -2.48 4.28
N GLN A 439 -2.77 -3.35 3.47
CA GLN A 439 -2.31 -4.67 3.89
C GLN A 439 -0.81 -4.77 3.66
N VAL A 440 -0.10 -5.24 4.66
CA VAL A 440 1.34 -5.51 4.56
C VAL A 440 1.54 -6.98 4.25
N VAL A 441 2.27 -7.28 3.19
CA VAL A 441 2.72 -8.63 2.86
C VAL A 441 4.19 -8.73 3.23
N SER A 442 4.56 -9.72 4.04
CA SER A 442 5.94 -9.96 4.45
C SER A 442 6.31 -11.43 4.36
N LEU A 443 7.54 -11.72 3.93
CA LEU A 443 8.11 -13.05 4.05
C LEU A 443 8.43 -13.31 5.53
N VAL A 444 7.99 -14.45 6.07
CA VAL A 444 8.15 -14.83 7.48
C VAL A 444 8.96 -16.11 7.68
N GLN A 445 9.21 -16.83 6.58
CA GLN A 445 10.09 -18.01 6.54
C GLN A 445 10.56 -18.25 5.10
#